data_5b1f4ec98507b88bbdcdffcc1ad0338e
#
_entry.id   5b1f4ec98507b88bbdcdffcc1ad0338e
#
_cell.length_a   1.000
_cell.length_b   1.000
_cell.length_c   1.000
_cell.angle_alpha   90.00
_cell.angle_beta   90.00
_cell.angle_gamma   90.00
#
_symmetry.space_group_name_H-M   'P 1'
#
loop_
_entity.id
_entity.type
_entity.pdbx_description
1 polymer ?
#
loop_
_entity_poly.entity_id
_entity_poly.type
_entity_poly.pdbx_seq_one_letter_code
_entity_poly.pdbx_strand_id
1 'polypeptide(L)'
;MTTALPQTVAGRVEQLCSEGDAFVSSARYDAAVLRYTTAFRLMPRPQERWSTTPRVFASIIDACFAKRDFSTAWEAAMAALACPGVDTNPALRLKLGEILYEQGEFFAAREQLRFALEHGGREVFDDEDPKYWLFLARSLPTP
;
A
#
# COMPACT_ATOMS: atom_id res chain seq x y z
N MET A 1 -6.29 17.18 8.41
CA MET A 1 -7.05 16.36 9.38
C MET A 1 -7.90 15.34 8.62
N THR A 2 -7.77 14.07 8.97
CA THR A 2 -8.57 13.02 8.34
C THR A 2 -9.99 13.02 8.95
N THR A 3 -10.95 12.58 8.16
CA THR A 3 -12.37 12.64 8.51
C THR A 3 -12.99 11.26 8.39
N ALA A 4 -13.90 10.93 9.29
CA ALA A 4 -14.65 9.68 9.22
C ALA A 4 -15.70 9.76 8.10
N LEU A 5 -15.91 8.62 7.42
CA LEU A 5 -16.91 8.54 6.36
C LEU A 5 -18.33 8.79 6.91
N PRO A 6 -19.19 9.43 6.12
CA PRO A 6 -20.61 9.51 6.47
C PRO A 6 -21.22 8.13 6.67
N GLN A 7 -22.12 7.99 7.63
CA GLN A 7 -22.74 6.69 7.92
C GLN A 7 -23.50 6.12 6.72
N THR A 8 -23.99 6.99 5.84
CA THR A 8 -24.72 6.55 4.64
C THR A 8 -23.90 5.68 3.71
N VAL A 9 -22.56 5.82 3.72
CA VAL A 9 -21.67 5.02 2.86
C VAL A 9 -20.73 4.12 3.65
N ALA A 10 -20.49 4.42 4.94
CA ALA A 10 -19.49 3.69 5.72
C ALA A 10 -19.75 2.19 5.78
N GLY A 11 -20.99 1.80 6.01
CA GLY A 11 -21.37 0.37 6.09
C GLY A 11 -21.14 -0.35 4.78
N ARG A 12 -21.50 0.29 3.67
CA ARG A 12 -21.30 -0.35 2.35
C ARG A 12 -19.82 -0.45 1.99
N VAL A 13 -19.04 0.57 2.32
CA VAL A 13 -17.58 0.54 2.11
C VAL A 13 -16.97 -0.61 2.92
N GLU A 14 -17.34 -0.73 4.19
CA GLU A 14 -16.82 -1.79 5.05
C GLU A 14 -17.20 -3.17 4.51
N GLN A 15 -18.43 -3.35 4.04
CA GLN A 15 -18.88 -4.61 3.45
C GLN A 15 -18.05 -4.97 2.21
N LEU A 16 -17.81 -4.01 1.32
CA LEU A 16 -17.03 -4.24 0.11
C LEU A 16 -15.57 -4.61 0.45
N CYS A 17 -14.99 -3.95 1.43
CA CYS A 17 -13.65 -4.28 1.89
C CYS A 17 -13.58 -5.69 2.47
N SER A 18 -14.58 -6.09 3.26
CA SER A 18 -14.66 -7.46 3.79
C SER A 18 -14.78 -8.49 2.67
N GLU A 19 -15.59 -8.20 1.65
CA GLU A 19 -15.71 -9.08 0.48
C GLU A 19 -14.37 -9.20 -0.25
N GLY A 20 -13.67 -8.08 -0.42
CA GLY A 20 -12.34 -8.07 -1.01
C GLY A 20 -11.35 -8.91 -0.22
N ASP A 21 -11.36 -8.78 1.11
CA ASP A 21 -10.48 -9.55 1.99
C ASP A 21 -10.75 -11.06 1.86
N ALA A 22 -12.01 -11.46 1.73
CA ALA A 22 -12.37 -12.85 1.52
C ALA A 22 -11.84 -13.39 0.19
N PHE A 23 -11.87 -12.55 -0.88
CA PHE A 23 -11.30 -12.93 -2.16
C PHE A 23 -9.77 -13.07 -2.08
N VAL A 24 -9.10 -12.19 -1.34
CA VAL A 24 -7.65 -12.30 -1.11
C VAL A 24 -7.32 -13.64 -0.45
N SER A 25 -8.11 -14.04 0.55
CA SER A 25 -7.89 -15.31 1.26
C SER A 25 -7.97 -16.53 0.34
N SER A 26 -8.70 -16.44 -0.76
CA SER A 26 -8.80 -17.52 -1.75
C SER A 26 -7.95 -17.22 -3.01
N ALA A 27 -7.03 -16.28 -2.92
CA ALA A 27 -6.12 -15.87 -4.01
C ALA A 27 -6.87 -15.38 -5.26
N ARG A 28 -8.07 -14.85 -5.10
CA ARG A 28 -8.84 -14.26 -6.19
C ARG A 28 -8.62 -12.75 -6.21
N TYR A 29 -7.41 -12.37 -6.60
CA TYR A 29 -6.94 -10.99 -6.47
C TYR A 29 -7.70 -10.01 -7.37
N ASP A 30 -8.06 -10.41 -8.59
CA ASP A 30 -8.82 -9.52 -9.49
C ASP A 30 -10.19 -9.18 -8.90
N ALA A 31 -10.87 -10.17 -8.34
CA ALA A 31 -12.14 -9.95 -7.68
C ALA A 31 -11.99 -9.05 -6.46
N ALA A 32 -10.91 -9.24 -5.69
CA ALA A 32 -10.62 -8.41 -4.53
C ALA A 32 -10.41 -6.96 -4.93
N VAL A 33 -9.58 -6.71 -5.95
CA VAL A 33 -9.30 -5.35 -6.43
C VAL A 33 -10.59 -4.67 -6.89
N LEU A 34 -11.47 -5.41 -7.57
CA LEU A 34 -12.75 -4.84 -7.99
C LEU A 34 -13.59 -4.39 -6.80
N ARG A 35 -13.65 -5.18 -5.73
CA ARG A 35 -14.38 -4.81 -4.51
C ARG A 35 -13.78 -3.57 -3.85
N TYR A 36 -12.46 -3.52 -3.70
CA TYR A 36 -11.80 -2.36 -3.09
C TYR A 36 -11.98 -1.10 -3.94
N THR A 37 -11.87 -1.21 -5.25
CA THR A 37 -12.05 -0.08 -6.16
C THR A 37 -13.49 0.44 -6.10
N THR A 38 -14.46 -0.47 -6.01
CA THR A 38 -15.86 -0.09 -5.86
C THR A 38 -16.07 0.65 -4.53
N ALA A 39 -15.45 0.16 -3.45
CA ALA A 39 -15.50 0.84 -2.15
C ALA A 39 -14.95 2.27 -2.27
N PHE A 40 -13.80 2.44 -2.92
CA PHE A 40 -13.19 3.74 -3.10
C PHE A 40 -14.13 4.70 -3.86
N ARG A 41 -14.76 4.21 -4.92
CA ARG A 41 -15.66 5.03 -5.74
C ARG A 41 -16.91 5.50 -4.99
N LEU A 42 -17.33 4.76 -3.96
CA LEU A 42 -18.47 5.16 -3.16
C LEU A 42 -18.15 6.30 -2.19
N MET A 43 -16.88 6.51 -1.88
CA MET A 43 -16.50 7.57 -0.95
C MET A 43 -16.67 8.94 -1.60
N PRO A 44 -17.34 9.89 -0.91
CA PRO A 44 -17.56 11.24 -1.46
C PRO A 44 -16.24 11.95 -1.77
N ARG A 45 -16.22 12.70 -2.84
CA ARG A 45 -15.03 13.49 -3.23
C ARG A 45 -14.88 14.73 -2.33
N PRO A 46 -13.64 15.14 -2.05
CA PRO A 46 -12.37 14.52 -2.40
C PRO A 46 -12.07 13.31 -1.51
N GLN A 47 -11.81 12.16 -2.14
CA GLN A 47 -11.68 10.90 -1.41
C GLN A 47 -10.47 10.87 -0.48
N GLU A 48 -9.43 11.65 -0.79
CA GLU A 48 -8.19 11.69 0.01
C GLU A 48 -8.42 12.15 1.45
N ARG A 49 -9.50 12.87 1.71
CA ARG A 49 -9.77 13.42 3.06
C ARG A 49 -10.25 12.37 4.06
N TRP A 50 -10.70 11.21 3.59
CA TRP A 50 -11.28 10.21 4.49
C TRP A 50 -10.21 9.35 5.13
N SER A 51 -10.34 9.07 6.42
CA SER A 51 -9.39 8.22 7.14
C SER A 51 -9.35 6.78 6.61
N THR A 52 -10.44 6.35 5.97
CA THR A 52 -10.56 5.01 5.36
C THR A 52 -9.76 4.88 4.07
N THR A 53 -9.51 5.98 3.36
CA THR A 53 -8.90 5.95 2.03
C THR A 53 -7.51 5.30 2.01
N PRO A 54 -6.57 5.65 2.92
CA PRO A 54 -5.26 5.00 2.92
C PRO A 54 -5.35 3.49 3.12
N ARG A 55 -6.28 3.03 3.96
CA ARG A 55 -6.48 1.60 4.20
C ARG A 55 -6.97 0.88 2.95
N VAL A 56 -7.87 1.49 2.20
CA VAL A 56 -8.37 0.92 0.94
C VAL A 56 -7.24 0.83 -0.07
N PHE A 57 -6.43 1.86 -0.20
CA PHE A 57 -5.27 1.82 -1.09
C PHE A 57 -4.26 0.75 -0.67
N ALA A 58 -4.02 0.58 0.63
CA ALA A 58 -3.12 -0.46 1.12
C ALA A 58 -3.61 -1.85 0.69
N SER A 59 -4.92 -2.09 0.78
CA SER A 59 -5.52 -3.36 0.35
C SER A 59 -5.35 -3.58 -1.15
N ILE A 60 -5.55 -2.54 -1.95
CA ILE A 60 -5.36 -2.61 -3.41
C ILE A 60 -3.88 -2.93 -3.72
N ILE A 61 -2.96 -2.24 -3.06
CA ILE A 61 -1.53 -2.43 -3.25
C ILE A 61 -1.16 -3.89 -2.97
N ASP A 62 -1.62 -4.42 -1.83
CA ASP A 62 -1.27 -5.78 -1.42
C ASP A 62 -1.82 -6.81 -2.41
N ALA A 63 -3.06 -6.65 -2.87
CA ALA A 63 -3.66 -7.58 -3.83
C ALA A 63 -2.95 -7.52 -5.18
N CYS A 64 -2.64 -6.31 -5.66
CA CYS A 64 -1.92 -6.14 -6.93
C CYS A 64 -0.48 -6.66 -6.83
N PHE A 65 0.17 -6.45 -5.70
CA PHE A 65 1.51 -6.98 -5.47
C PHE A 65 1.50 -8.51 -5.51
N ALA A 66 0.52 -9.13 -4.85
CA ALA A 66 0.41 -10.59 -4.79
C ALA A 66 0.19 -11.21 -6.17
N LYS A 67 -0.57 -10.56 -7.04
CA LYS A 67 -0.78 -11.04 -8.42
C LYS A 67 0.30 -10.55 -9.38
N ARG A 68 1.31 -9.84 -8.86
CA ARG A 68 2.45 -9.32 -9.60
C ARG A 68 2.07 -8.27 -10.65
N ASP A 69 1.02 -7.53 -10.40
CA ASP A 69 0.65 -6.35 -11.19
C ASP A 69 1.28 -5.12 -10.53
N PHE A 70 2.58 -4.95 -10.76
CA PHE A 70 3.34 -3.88 -10.11
C PHE A 70 3.02 -2.50 -10.65
N SER A 71 2.56 -2.41 -11.88
CA SER A 71 2.14 -1.14 -12.46
C SER A 71 0.94 -0.56 -11.72
N THR A 72 -0.11 -1.37 -11.52
CA THR A 72 -1.28 -0.93 -10.77
C THR A 72 -0.96 -0.72 -9.29
N ALA A 73 -0.12 -1.57 -8.71
CA ALA A 73 0.34 -1.40 -7.33
C ALA A 73 1.06 -0.06 -7.16
N TRP A 74 1.92 0.32 -8.11
CA TRP A 74 2.62 1.59 -8.06
C TRP A 74 1.65 2.78 -8.14
N GLU A 75 0.67 2.71 -9.04
CA GLU A 75 -0.33 3.77 -9.16
C GLU A 75 -1.11 3.95 -7.85
N ALA A 76 -1.51 2.84 -7.23
CA ALA A 76 -2.23 2.90 -5.95
C ALA A 76 -1.35 3.46 -4.83
N ALA A 77 -0.05 3.10 -4.82
CA ALA A 77 0.88 3.61 -3.82
C ALA A 77 1.08 5.12 -3.97
N MET A 78 1.20 5.60 -5.20
CA MET A 78 1.34 7.05 -5.45
C MET A 78 0.07 7.80 -5.04
N ALA A 79 -1.10 7.22 -5.29
CA ALA A 79 -2.36 7.82 -4.85
C ALA A 79 -2.45 7.85 -3.32
N ALA A 80 -1.98 6.80 -2.65
CA ALA A 80 -1.95 6.76 -1.18
C ALA A 80 -1.05 7.84 -0.60
N LEU A 81 0.09 8.13 -1.24
CA LEU A 81 1.00 9.17 -0.77
C LEU A 81 0.37 10.57 -0.78
N ALA A 82 -0.64 10.77 -1.63
CA ALA A 82 -1.35 12.05 -1.68
C ALA A 82 -2.34 12.24 -0.53
N CYS A 83 -2.62 11.18 0.24
CA CYS A 83 -3.51 11.28 1.39
C CYS A 83 -2.82 11.99 2.54
N PRO A 84 -3.57 12.86 3.31
CA PRO A 84 -2.96 13.60 4.41
C PRO A 84 -2.30 12.68 5.45
N GLY A 85 -1.07 12.99 5.83
CA GLY A 85 -0.35 12.29 6.89
C GLY A 85 0.26 10.95 6.50
N VAL A 86 0.15 10.54 5.24
CA VAL A 86 0.61 9.21 4.80
C VAL A 86 2.04 9.24 4.27
N ASP A 87 2.53 10.41 3.87
CA ASP A 87 3.83 10.58 3.21
C ASP A 87 5.03 10.09 4.04
N THR A 88 4.90 10.04 5.38
CA THR A 88 5.95 9.53 6.25
C THR A 88 5.68 8.12 6.76
N ASN A 89 4.65 7.44 6.27
CA ASN A 89 4.29 6.10 6.71
C ASN A 89 5.35 5.08 6.25
N PRO A 90 6.11 4.47 7.16
CA PRO A 90 7.18 3.56 6.75
C PRO A 90 6.67 2.30 6.04
N ALA A 91 5.50 1.78 6.41
CA ALA A 91 4.94 0.59 5.76
C ALA A 91 4.60 0.87 4.29
N LEU A 92 4.06 2.05 3.99
CA LEU A 92 3.77 2.43 2.60
C LEU A 92 5.06 2.62 1.82
N ARG A 93 6.05 3.31 2.40
CA ARG A 93 7.35 3.51 1.74
C ARG A 93 8.05 2.19 1.47
N LEU A 94 7.97 1.26 2.42
CA LEU A 94 8.51 -0.09 2.25
C LEU A 94 7.87 -0.76 1.03
N LYS A 95 6.56 -0.77 0.97
CA LYS A 95 5.84 -1.42 -0.13
C LYS A 95 6.17 -0.75 -1.46
N LEU A 96 6.27 0.57 -1.48
CA LEU A 96 6.67 1.30 -2.69
C LEU A 96 8.08 0.88 -3.13
N GLY A 97 9.00 0.75 -2.17
CA GLY A 97 10.36 0.29 -2.46
C GLY A 97 10.37 -1.12 -3.05
N GLU A 98 9.54 -2.01 -2.52
CA GLU A 98 9.42 -3.37 -3.05
C GLU A 98 8.88 -3.38 -4.47
N ILE A 99 7.85 -2.57 -4.72
CA ILE A 99 7.27 -2.42 -6.06
C ILE A 99 8.32 -1.96 -7.06
N LEU A 100 9.06 -0.91 -6.70
CA LEU A 100 10.11 -0.37 -7.56
C LEU A 100 11.23 -1.39 -7.81
N TYR A 101 11.57 -2.16 -6.79
CA TYR A 101 12.55 -3.25 -6.95
C TYR A 101 12.07 -4.25 -8.00
N GLU A 102 10.81 -4.69 -7.91
CA GLU A 102 10.26 -5.67 -8.86
C GLU A 102 10.16 -5.09 -10.27
N GLN A 103 10.05 -3.78 -10.40
CA GLN A 103 10.04 -3.10 -11.70
C GLN A 103 11.45 -2.84 -12.25
N GLY A 104 12.50 -3.19 -11.51
CA GLY A 104 13.88 -2.94 -11.92
C GLY A 104 14.36 -1.53 -11.70
N GLU A 105 13.60 -0.71 -10.97
CA GLU A 105 13.96 0.67 -10.65
C GLU A 105 14.76 0.69 -9.35
N PHE A 106 16.01 0.19 -9.42
CA PHE A 106 16.77 -0.12 -8.21
C PHE A 106 17.22 1.10 -7.43
N PHE A 107 17.57 2.18 -8.09
CA PHE A 107 17.95 3.40 -7.37
C PHE A 107 16.76 3.95 -6.57
N ALA A 108 15.61 4.09 -7.23
CA ALA A 108 14.41 4.59 -6.57
C ALA A 108 13.93 3.62 -5.47
N ALA A 109 14.05 2.32 -5.72
CA ALA A 109 13.71 1.30 -4.72
C ALA A 109 14.55 1.48 -3.46
N ARG A 110 15.85 1.67 -3.62
CA ARG A 110 16.76 1.84 -2.48
C ARG A 110 16.40 3.05 -1.65
N GLU A 111 16.05 4.16 -2.31
CA GLU A 111 15.68 5.39 -1.61
C GLU A 111 14.43 5.17 -0.75
N GLN A 112 13.42 4.47 -1.28
CA GLN A 112 12.19 4.20 -0.53
C GLN A 112 12.44 3.22 0.62
N LEU A 113 13.22 2.18 0.39
CA LEU A 113 13.55 1.22 1.44
C LEU A 113 14.38 1.86 2.56
N ARG A 114 15.30 2.76 2.19
CA ARG A 114 16.07 3.52 3.18
C ARG A 114 15.16 4.40 4.03
N PHE A 115 14.22 5.09 3.41
CA PHE A 115 13.24 5.91 4.12
C PHE A 115 12.44 5.05 5.11
N ALA A 116 11.99 3.87 4.67
CA ALA A 116 11.25 2.96 5.54
C ALA A 116 12.09 2.52 6.74
N LEU A 117 13.37 2.23 6.53
CA LEU A 117 14.29 1.88 7.62
C LEU A 117 14.47 3.03 8.60
N GLU A 118 14.68 4.24 8.10
CA GLU A 118 14.93 5.41 8.94
C GLU A 118 13.72 5.77 9.81
N HIS A 119 12.51 5.56 9.30
CA HIS A 119 11.28 5.97 9.99
C HIS A 119 10.60 4.83 10.74
N GLY A 120 10.82 3.59 10.33
CA GLY A 120 10.15 2.44 10.92
C GLY A 120 11.05 1.46 11.65
N GLY A 121 12.38 1.61 11.49
CA GLY A 121 13.32 0.68 12.06
C GLY A 121 13.43 -0.61 11.25
N ARG A 122 14.37 -1.48 11.64
CA ARG A 122 14.59 -2.72 10.91
C ARG A 122 13.39 -3.66 10.97
N GLU A 123 12.63 -3.61 12.03
CA GLU A 123 11.47 -4.48 12.22
C GLU A 123 10.40 -4.30 11.14
N VAL A 124 10.40 -3.19 10.40
CA VAL A 124 9.45 -3.01 9.30
C VAL A 124 9.64 -4.06 8.20
N PHE A 125 10.85 -4.65 8.12
CA PHE A 125 11.18 -5.67 7.13
C PHE A 125 10.88 -7.10 7.58
N ASP A 126 10.47 -7.30 8.84
CA ASP A 126 10.40 -8.64 9.44
C ASP A 126 9.49 -9.61 8.71
N ASP A 127 8.36 -9.14 8.19
CA ASP A 127 7.38 -9.99 7.51
C ASP A 127 7.54 -9.99 6.00
N GLU A 128 8.59 -9.34 5.48
CA GLU A 128 8.81 -9.21 4.06
C GLU A 128 9.81 -10.24 3.54
N ASP A 129 9.82 -10.46 2.22
CA ASP A 129 10.82 -11.33 1.62
C ASP A 129 12.22 -10.80 1.95
N PRO A 130 13.11 -11.65 2.47
CA PRO A 130 14.46 -11.23 2.86
C PRO A 130 15.27 -10.54 1.77
N LYS A 131 14.92 -10.75 0.50
CA LYS A 131 15.69 -10.14 -0.61
C LYS A 131 15.67 -8.61 -0.55
N TYR A 132 14.61 -8.00 -0.03
CA TYR A 132 14.51 -6.53 0.03
C TYR A 132 15.46 -5.97 1.08
N TRP A 133 15.51 -6.60 2.25
CA TRP A 133 16.48 -6.21 3.26
C TRP A 133 17.92 -6.40 2.76
N LEU A 134 18.20 -7.54 2.15
CA LEU A 134 19.54 -7.83 1.64
C LEU A 134 19.97 -6.83 0.56
N PHE A 135 19.04 -6.44 -0.30
CA PHE A 135 19.31 -5.43 -1.31
C PHE A 135 19.67 -4.08 -0.68
N LEU A 136 18.89 -3.64 0.30
CA LEU A 136 19.16 -2.38 0.99
C LEU A 136 20.48 -2.46 1.77
N ALA A 137 20.71 -3.55 2.50
CA ALA A 137 21.86 -3.70 3.36
C ALA A 137 23.19 -3.58 2.59
N ARG A 138 23.22 -4.04 1.35
CA ARG A 138 24.41 -3.94 0.49
C ARG A 138 24.79 -2.50 0.19
N SER A 139 23.85 -1.57 0.27
CA SER A 139 24.08 -0.16 -0.03
C SER A 139 24.33 0.68 1.21
N LEU A 140 24.18 0.10 2.41
CA LEU A 140 24.40 0.83 3.65
C LEU A 140 25.91 0.91 3.96
N PRO A 141 26.36 2.02 4.60
CA PRO A 141 27.75 2.11 4.99
C PRO A 141 28.11 1.01 6.00
N THR A 142 29.30 0.43 5.86
CA THR A 142 29.82 -0.50 6.87
C THR A 142 30.30 0.29 8.09
N PRO A 143 30.09 -0.22 9.32
CA PRO A 143 30.57 0.46 10.51
C PRO A 143 32.10 0.50 10.57
#